data_61100b1f3d24bbe5081de8518aecb66e
#
_entry.id   61100b1f3d24bbe5081de8518aecb66e
#
_cell.length_a   1.000
_cell.length_b   1.000
_cell.length_c   1.000
_cell.angle_alpha   90.00
_cell.angle_beta   90.00
_cell.angle_gamma   90.00
#
_symmetry.space_group_name_H-M   'P 1'
#
loop_
_entity.id
_entity.type
_entity.pdbx_description
1 polymer ?
#
loop_
_entity_poly.entity_id
_entity_poly.type
_entity_poly.pdbx_seq_one_letter_code
_entity_poly.pdbx_strand_id
1 'polypeptide(L)'
;MWWTRHKAVIAVAAVVVLAGLVAALLLALHGSGKARLASGAPSPSPAAQQLRSPFTGEQVRSLNRVLAVKVDNIGLARPQTGLTHADIVYVLPVEGGLSRFLAVFSSDYPPVIGPVRSAREADLELLRQFGRPAFAYSGATAALLPYIHRTARIVDLYDGITSGYYRDNSRTAPYNLYAHTRQLLRQAPQASKARDIGFRFGPPPPGGKAARSASVSYPAASFRFTWSAAKSRWLVSMDGSRAVATDGGRLSPATVVIQYTTVRTSRFLEYGKPPPYAESTGSGTALVLRDGKAWTTHWSRPEANGGTTFTTASGQRMTFAPGQVWVVLAYR
;
A
#
# COMPACT_ATOMS: atom_id res chain seq x y z
N MET A 1 7.42 -4.65 95.60
CA MET A 1 5.95 -4.48 95.39
C MET A 1 5.60 -3.80 94.07
N TRP A 2 6.53 -3.64 93.13
CA TRP A 2 6.31 -2.92 91.88
C TRP A 2 6.21 -3.86 90.68
N TRP A 3 6.69 -5.09 90.76
CA TRP A 3 6.81 -6.01 89.68
C TRP A 3 5.53 -6.86 89.43
N THR A 4 4.64 -6.98 90.41
CA THR A 4 3.41 -7.72 90.32
C THR A 4 2.26 -6.96 89.60
N ARG A 5 2.28 -5.60 89.65
CA ARG A 5 1.24 -4.77 89.01
C ARG A 5 1.39 -4.71 87.49
N HIS A 6 2.60 -4.82 86.96
CA HIS A 6 2.78 -4.79 85.43
C HIS A 6 2.41 -6.08 84.78
N LYS A 7 2.54 -7.24 85.43
CA LYS A 7 2.11 -8.52 84.87
C LYS A 7 0.57 -8.64 84.71
N ALA A 8 -0.16 -8.04 85.62
CA ALA A 8 -1.62 -8.03 85.59
C ALA A 8 -2.17 -7.13 84.40
N VAL A 9 -1.53 -5.98 84.16
CA VAL A 9 -1.90 -5.05 83.11
C VAL A 9 -1.61 -5.65 81.74
N ILE A 10 -0.50 -6.37 81.56
CA ILE A 10 -0.12 -7.00 80.31
C ILE A 10 -1.06 -8.18 80.03
N ALA A 11 -1.48 -8.95 81.05
CA ALA A 11 -2.43 -10.06 80.89
C ALA A 11 -3.84 -9.60 80.44
N VAL A 12 -4.32 -8.47 81.02
CA VAL A 12 -5.61 -7.88 80.68
C VAL A 12 -5.60 -7.30 79.26
N ALA A 13 -4.50 -6.65 78.86
CA ALA A 13 -4.36 -6.14 77.48
C ALA A 13 -4.33 -7.25 76.43
N ALA A 14 -3.66 -8.39 76.68
CA ALA A 14 -3.61 -9.52 75.76
C ALA A 14 -4.97 -10.19 75.63
N VAL A 15 -5.78 -10.28 76.71
CA VAL A 15 -7.14 -10.88 76.62
C VAL A 15 -8.11 -10.00 75.83
N VAL A 16 -8.00 -8.66 75.97
CA VAL A 16 -8.85 -7.72 75.22
C VAL A 16 -8.54 -7.76 73.74
N VAL A 17 -7.25 -7.85 73.39
CA VAL A 17 -6.83 -7.95 71.95
C VAL A 17 -7.27 -9.29 71.33
N LEU A 18 -7.17 -10.39 72.05
CA LEU A 18 -7.61 -11.70 71.57
C LEU A 18 -9.14 -11.75 71.42
N ALA A 19 -9.91 -11.16 72.34
CA ALA A 19 -11.38 -11.09 72.25
C ALA A 19 -11.81 -10.19 71.07
N GLY A 20 -11.09 -9.09 70.78
CA GLY A 20 -11.34 -8.26 69.61
C GLY A 20 -11.10 -8.98 68.26
N LEU A 21 -10.03 -9.77 68.19
CA LEU A 21 -9.72 -10.55 67.00
C LEU A 21 -10.71 -11.67 66.74
N VAL A 22 -11.19 -12.33 67.80
CA VAL A 22 -12.23 -13.40 67.67
C VAL A 22 -13.58 -12.82 67.29
N ALA A 23 -13.95 -11.63 67.81
CA ALA A 23 -15.19 -10.96 67.44
C ALA A 23 -15.15 -10.47 65.96
N ALA A 24 -14.00 -9.97 65.46
CA ALA A 24 -13.82 -9.61 64.07
C ALA A 24 -13.89 -10.82 63.12
N LEU A 25 -13.35 -11.97 63.56
CA LEU A 25 -13.41 -13.20 62.78
C LEU A 25 -14.82 -13.80 62.71
N LEU A 26 -15.58 -13.72 63.83
CA LEU A 26 -16.97 -14.19 63.89
C LEU A 26 -17.95 -13.28 63.08
N LEU A 27 -17.69 -11.96 63.04
CA LEU A 27 -18.42 -11.03 62.19
C LEU A 27 -18.13 -11.27 60.71
N ALA A 28 -16.90 -11.62 60.37
CA ALA A 28 -16.53 -11.99 58.97
C ALA A 28 -17.17 -13.33 58.54
N LEU A 29 -17.42 -14.24 59.46
CA LEU A 29 -18.04 -15.54 59.16
C LEU A 29 -19.59 -15.53 59.16
N HIS A 30 -20.24 -14.56 59.78
CA HIS A 30 -21.68 -14.40 59.79
C HIS A 30 -22.25 -13.44 58.77
N GLY A 31 -21.38 -12.78 57.98
CA GLY A 31 -21.72 -11.90 56.86
C GLY A 31 -22.06 -12.65 55.55
N SER A 32 -22.58 -13.88 55.64
CA SER A 32 -23.08 -14.60 54.45
C SER A 32 -24.44 -14.05 54.01
N GLY A 33 -24.51 -12.75 53.77
CA GLY A 33 -25.54 -12.14 52.95
C GLY A 33 -25.39 -12.66 51.54
N LYS A 34 -26.44 -13.34 51.05
CA LYS A 34 -26.59 -13.80 49.66
C LYS A 34 -26.03 -12.77 48.67
N ALA A 35 -24.77 -12.92 48.25
CA ALA A 35 -24.27 -12.26 47.06
C ALA A 35 -25.15 -12.75 45.90
N ARG A 36 -26.12 -11.93 45.46
CA ARG A 36 -26.71 -12.05 44.15
C ARG A 36 -25.54 -12.07 43.19
N LEU A 37 -25.33 -13.22 42.53
CA LEU A 37 -24.53 -13.31 41.34
C LEU A 37 -25.08 -12.26 40.37
N ALA A 38 -24.49 -11.06 40.38
CA ALA A 38 -24.64 -10.14 39.28
C ALA A 38 -24.18 -10.94 38.06
N SER A 39 -25.12 -11.34 37.22
CA SER A 39 -24.82 -11.84 35.88
C SER A 39 -23.77 -10.89 35.29
N GLY A 40 -22.53 -11.36 35.20
CA GLY A 40 -21.46 -10.57 34.56
C GLY A 40 -21.96 -10.23 33.17
N ALA A 41 -22.14 -8.93 32.92
CA ALA A 41 -22.26 -8.47 31.56
C ALA A 41 -21.10 -9.11 30.76
N PRO A 42 -21.35 -9.72 29.60
CA PRO A 42 -20.27 -10.30 28.83
C PRO A 42 -19.23 -9.21 28.59
N SER A 43 -18.00 -9.46 29.03
CA SER A 43 -16.85 -8.59 28.68
C SER A 43 -16.93 -8.38 27.17
N PRO A 44 -16.82 -7.12 26.68
CA PRO A 44 -16.85 -6.88 25.26
C PRO A 44 -15.80 -7.77 24.62
N SER A 45 -16.25 -8.70 23.80
CA SER A 45 -15.36 -9.56 22.99
C SER A 45 -14.41 -8.64 22.27
N PRO A 46 -13.08 -8.90 22.24
CA PRO A 46 -12.15 -8.05 21.53
C PRO A 46 -12.70 -7.88 20.12
N ALA A 47 -13.01 -6.64 19.73
CA ALA A 47 -13.53 -6.35 18.42
C ALA A 47 -12.58 -7.00 17.41
N ALA A 48 -13.05 -7.97 16.65
CA ALA A 48 -12.26 -8.68 15.68
C ALA A 48 -11.56 -7.64 14.81
N GLN A 49 -10.24 -7.59 14.86
CA GLN A 49 -9.45 -6.60 14.11
C GLN A 49 -9.83 -6.75 12.64
N GLN A 50 -10.51 -5.75 12.10
CA GLN A 50 -10.97 -5.76 10.74
C GLN A 50 -9.76 -5.82 9.81
N LEU A 51 -9.73 -6.84 8.94
CA LEU A 51 -8.66 -7.04 7.97
C LEU A 51 -8.58 -5.84 7.03
N ARG A 52 -7.40 -5.26 6.88
CA ARG A 52 -7.16 -4.12 5.99
C ARG A 52 -6.17 -4.47 4.90
N SER A 53 -6.40 -3.92 3.71
CA SER A 53 -5.46 -4.01 2.61
C SER A 53 -4.14 -3.33 2.98
N PRO A 54 -2.99 -3.99 2.86
CA PRO A 54 -1.69 -3.36 3.06
C PRO A 54 -1.33 -2.37 1.94
N PHE A 55 -2.12 -2.32 0.86
CA PHE A 55 -1.89 -1.46 -0.30
C PHE A 55 -2.76 -0.20 -0.30
N THR A 56 -3.96 -0.27 0.28
CA THR A 56 -4.92 0.85 0.30
C THR A 56 -5.34 1.28 1.72
N GLY A 57 -5.06 0.48 2.76
CA GLY A 57 -5.55 0.73 4.12
C GLY A 57 -7.06 0.54 4.29
N GLU A 58 -7.79 0.24 3.24
CA GLU A 58 -9.22 0.01 3.27
C GLU A 58 -9.55 -1.37 3.85
N GLN A 59 -10.73 -1.51 4.40
CA GLN A 59 -11.22 -2.80 4.90
C GLN A 59 -11.44 -3.77 3.75
N VAL A 60 -10.94 -4.99 3.89
CA VAL A 60 -11.08 -6.06 2.90
C VAL A 60 -11.57 -7.36 3.56
N ARG A 61 -12.22 -8.20 2.78
CA ARG A 61 -12.69 -9.53 3.26
C ARG A 61 -11.54 -10.55 3.32
N SER A 62 -10.55 -10.40 2.44
CA SER A 62 -9.39 -11.29 2.34
C SER A 62 -8.20 -10.59 1.70
N LEU A 63 -6.99 -11.05 1.99
CA LEU A 63 -5.79 -10.69 1.23
C LEU A 63 -5.69 -11.61 0.02
N ASN A 64 -5.92 -11.05 -1.16
CA ASN A 64 -5.91 -11.80 -2.40
C ASN A 64 -4.54 -11.76 -3.07
N ARG A 65 -4.39 -12.53 -4.16
CA ARG A 65 -3.15 -12.59 -4.96
C ARG A 65 -2.85 -11.23 -5.58
N VAL A 66 -1.58 -10.92 -5.69
CA VAL A 66 -1.14 -9.68 -6.34
C VAL A 66 -1.06 -9.91 -7.85
N LEU A 67 -1.81 -9.11 -8.61
CA LEU A 67 -1.69 -8.97 -10.05
C LEU A 67 -1.07 -7.61 -10.36
N ALA A 68 0.06 -7.59 -11.04
CA ALA A 68 0.69 -6.39 -11.57
C ALA A 68 0.55 -6.39 -13.10
N VAL A 69 0.17 -5.27 -13.68
CA VAL A 69 -0.02 -5.15 -15.13
C VAL A 69 0.75 -3.94 -15.65
N LYS A 70 1.56 -4.16 -16.68
CA LYS A 70 2.23 -3.06 -17.38
C LYS A 70 1.26 -2.41 -18.36
N VAL A 71 0.94 -1.14 -18.16
CA VAL A 71 -0.06 -0.40 -18.94
C VAL A 71 0.62 0.77 -19.66
N ASP A 72 0.27 0.99 -20.91
CA ASP A 72 0.79 2.09 -21.71
C ASP A 72 0.19 3.44 -21.28
N ASN A 73 0.97 4.50 -21.47
CA ASN A 73 0.53 5.86 -21.12
C ASN A 73 0.83 6.91 -22.21
N ILE A 74 1.13 6.51 -23.42
CA ILE A 74 1.18 7.44 -24.54
C ILE A 74 -0.21 7.99 -24.88
N GLY A 75 -0.33 9.15 -25.50
CA GLY A 75 -1.63 9.76 -25.84
C GLY A 75 -2.57 8.82 -26.59
N LEU A 76 -2.06 8.05 -27.55
CA LEU A 76 -2.83 7.04 -28.34
C LEU A 76 -3.35 5.86 -27.51
N ALA A 77 -2.78 5.62 -26.33
CA ALA A 77 -3.22 4.56 -25.41
C ALA A 77 -4.33 5.03 -24.46
N ARG A 78 -4.65 6.31 -24.46
CA ARG A 78 -5.65 6.91 -23.57
C ARG A 78 -7.02 7.00 -24.24
N PRO A 79 -8.12 6.88 -23.48
CA PRO A 79 -8.21 6.52 -22.08
C PRO A 79 -7.84 5.05 -21.83
N GLN A 80 -7.21 4.77 -20.69
CA GLN A 80 -6.92 3.40 -20.23
C GLN A 80 -8.19 2.78 -19.64
N THR A 81 -8.18 1.44 -19.52
CA THR A 81 -9.24 0.64 -18.88
C THR A 81 -8.71 0.02 -17.60
N GLY A 82 -9.50 -0.02 -16.54
CA GLY A 82 -9.22 -0.76 -15.31
C GLY A 82 -8.36 -0.03 -14.27
N LEU A 83 -7.80 1.14 -14.57
CA LEU A 83 -6.92 1.86 -13.63
C LEU A 83 -7.64 2.37 -12.38
N THR A 84 -8.95 2.57 -12.43
CA THR A 84 -9.75 3.00 -11.26
C THR A 84 -9.84 1.95 -10.18
N HIS A 85 -9.65 0.67 -10.52
CA HIS A 85 -9.66 -0.48 -9.61
C HIS A 85 -8.29 -0.81 -8.99
N ALA A 86 -7.21 -0.19 -9.50
CA ALA A 86 -5.87 -0.47 -9.00
C ALA A 86 -5.72 -0.01 -7.55
N ASP A 87 -5.10 -0.86 -6.71
CA ASP A 87 -4.69 -0.49 -5.36
C ASP A 87 -3.56 0.54 -5.42
N ILE A 88 -2.57 0.28 -6.29
CA ILE A 88 -1.41 1.15 -6.49
C ILE A 88 -1.16 1.34 -7.98
N VAL A 89 -0.87 2.57 -8.39
CA VAL A 89 -0.38 2.89 -9.73
C VAL A 89 1.01 3.49 -9.62
N TYR A 90 2.01 2.75 -10.07
CA TYR A 90 3.37 3.31 -10.24
C TYR A 90 3.49 3.96 -11.61
N VAL A 91 4.07 5.15 -11.65
CA VAL A 91 4.43 5.87 -12.89
C VAL A 91 5.94 5.77 -13.05
N LEU A 92 6.40 5.14 -14.13
CA LEU A 92 7.81 4.94 -14.40
C LEU A 92 8.21 5.62 -15.72
N PRO A 93 9.37 6.31 -15.76
CA PRO A 93 9.93 6.79 -17.01
C PRO A 93 10.28 5.62 -17.93
N VAL A 94 10.07 5.83 -19.22
CA VAL A 94 10.46 4.91 -20.29
C VAL A 94 11.14 5.67 -21.42
N GLU A 95 11.49 4.99 -22.51
CA GLU A 95 12.15 5.56 -23.68
C GLU A 95 11.40 6.77 -24.24
N GLY A 96 12.12 7.65 -24.92
CA GLY A 96 11.57 8.84 -25.56
C GLY A 96 11.09 9.90 -24.55
N GLY A 97 11.48 9.81 -23.28
CA GLY A 97 11.00 10.71 -22.22
C GLY A 97 9.54 10.52 -21.86
N LEU A 98 8.95 9.40 -22.27
CA LEU A 98 7.57 9.01 -21.97
C LEU A 98 7.46 8.34 -20.62
N SER A 99 6.25 7.92 -20.25
CA SER A 99 6.00 7.13 -19.05
C SER A 99 5.08 5.93 -19.34
N ARG A 100 5.18 4.91 -18.48
CA ARG A 100 4.23 3.79 -18.42
C ARG A 100 3.77 3.58 -17.00
N PHE A 101 2.63 2.92 -16.87
CA PHE A 101 2.12 2.51 -15.56
C PHE A 101 2.50 1.06 -15.25
N LEU A 102 2.77 0.81 -13.98
CA LEU A 102 2.68 -0.51 -13.39
C LEU A 102 1.49 -0.47 -12.41
N ALA A 103 0.35 -0.99 -12.85
CA ALA A 103 -0.87 -1.04 -12.06
C ALA A 103 -0.89 -2.32 -11.23
N VAL A 104 -1.10 -2.20 -9.91
CA VAL A 104 -1.08 -3.32 -8.95
C VAL A 104 -2.45 -3.48 -8.33
N PHE A 105 -2.95 -4.72 -8.36
CA PHE A 105 -4.27 -5.11 -7.90
C PHE A 105 -4.18 -6.24 -6.88
N SER A 106 -5.01 -6.17 -5.85
CA SER A 106 -5.22 -7.22 -4.87
C SER A 106 -6.58 -7.11 -4.18
N SER A 107 -7.09 -5.89 -3.99
CA SER A 107 -8.38 -5.65 -3.32
C SER A 107 -9.54 -5.84 -4.28
N ASP A 108 -9.39 -5.32 -5.50
CA ASP A 108 -10.38 -5.40 -6.57
C ASP A 108 -9.67 -5.69 -7.90
N TYR A 109 -10.33 -6.46 -8.77
CA TYR A 109 -9.82 -6.81 -10.08
C TYR A 109 -10.83 -6.37 -11.15
N PRO A 110 -10.49 -5.40 -12.00
CA PRO A 110 -11.37 -5.02 -13.10
C PRO A 110 -11.60 -6.20 -14.03
N PRO A 111 -12.75 -6.30 -14.70
CA PRO A 111 -12.97 -7.36 -15.71
C PRO A 111 -11.91 -7.35 -16.80
N VAL A 112 -11.51 -6.15 -17.22
CA VAL A 112 -10.55 -5.89 -18.29
C VAL A 112 -9.55 -4.84 -17.86
N ILE A 113 -8.29 -4.97 -18.27
CA ILE A 113 -7.21 -4.03 -18.06
C ILE A 113 -6.43 -3.75 -19.35
N GLY A 114 -6.07 -2.51 -19.58
CA GLY A 114 -5.20 -2.16 -20.71
C GLY A 114 -5.21 -0.67 -21.10
N PRO A 115 -4.52 -0.32 -22.20
CA PRO A 115 -3.73 -1.20 -23.07
C PRO A 115 -2.49 -1.76 -22.39
N VAL A 116 -2.31 -3.08 -22.45
CA VAL A 116 -1.14 -3.77 -21.89
C VAL A 116 0.08 -3.49 -22.74
N ARG A 117 1.24 -3.29 -22.09
CA ARG A 117 2.47 -2.88 -22.77
C ARG A 117 3.70 -3.63 -22.27
N SER A 118 4.83 -3.40 -22.97
CA SER A 118 6.09 -4.11 -22.70
C SER A 118 6.69 -3.74 -21.36
N ALA A 119 7.20 -4.75 -20.65
CA ALA A 119 7.97 -4.64 -19.43
C ALA A 119 9.30 -3.91 -19.66
N ARG A 120 9.82 -3.32 -18.59
CA ARG A 120 11.15 -2.73 -18.52
C ARG A 120 11.93 -3.30 -17.33
N GLU A 121 13.25 -3.19 -17.35
CA GLU A 121 14.10 -3.74 -16.28
C GLU A 121 13.70 -3.22 -14.88
N ALA A 122 13.35 -1.95 -14.76
CA ALA A 122 12.94 -1.34 -13.50
C ALA A 122 11.68 -1.98 -12.89
N ASP A 123 10.79 -2.55 -13.71
CA ASP A 123 9.61 -3.25 -13.21
C ASP A 123 10.01 -4.46 -12.36
N LEU A 124 11.06 -5.19 -12.74
CA LEU A 124 11.49 -6.41 -12.05
C LEU A 124 12.03 -6.14 -10.65
N GLU A 125 12.74 -5.02 -10.46
CA GLU A 125 13.19 -4.62 -9.13
C GLU A 125 12.00 -4.17 -8.27
N LEU A 126 11.13 -3.33 -8.84
CA LEU A 126 9.97 -2.79 -8.15
C LEU A 126 9.01 -3.91 -7.69
N LEU A 127 8.80 -4.93 -8.52
CA LEU A 127 7.91 -6.04 -8.23
C LEU A 127 8.36 -6.92 -7.05
N ARG A 128 9.65 -6.96 -6.73
CA ARG A 128 10.18 -7.83 -5.66
C ARG A 128 9.59 -7.54 -4.27
N GLN A 129 9.14 -6.31 -3.99
CA GLN A 129 8.47 -5.97 -2.73
C GLN A 129 7.15 -6.72 -2.52
N PHE A 130 6.52 -7.19 -3.59
CA PHE A 130 5.26 -7.92 -3.54
C PHE A 130 5.43 -9.45 -3.38
N GLY A 131 6.66 -9.93 -3.19
CA GLY A 131 6.97 -11.37 -3.17
C GLY A 131 7.11 -11.94 -4.58
N ARG A 132 6.22 -12.86 -4.95
CA ARG A 132 6.13 -13.45 -6.29
C ARG A 132 4.78 -13.07 -6.92
N PRO A 133 4.57 -11.80 -7.35
CA PRO A 133 3.31 -11.38 -7.94
C PRO A 133 3.09 -12.01 -9.33
N ALA A 134 1.84 -12.11 -9.75
CA ALA A 134 1.50 -12.33 -11.16
C ALA A 134 1.82 -11.06 -11.95
N PHE A 135 2.60 -11.15 -13.02
CA PHE A 135 3.01 -9.99 -13.82
C PHE A 135 2.58 -10.12 -15.27
N ALA A 136 1.62 -9.31 -15.70
CA ALA A 136 1.07 -9.26 -17.03
C ALA A 136 1.70 -8.14 -17.87
N TYR A 137 2.19 -8.47 -19.06
CA TYR A 137 2.86 -7.55 -19.97
C TYR A 137 2.86 -8.09 -21.41
N SER A 138 3.10 -7.22 -22.40
CA SER A 138 3.00 -7.55 -23.83
C SER A 138 4.35 -7.79 -24.52
N GLY A 139 5.41 -8.02 -23.78
CA GLY A 139 6.76 -8.19 -24.31
C GLY A 139 7.81 -7.43 -23.52
N ALA A 140 9.02 -7.47 -24.02
CA ALA A 140 10.16 -6.72 -23.52
C ALA A 140 11.20 -6.59 -24.65
N THR A 141 12.36 -5.97 -24.37
CA THR A 141 13.48 -6.01 -25.34
C THR A 141 13.93 -7.46 -25.55
N ALA A 142 14.53 -7.74 -26.71
CA ALA A 142 14.98 -9.10 -27.05
C ALA A 142 15.90 -9.72 -26.00
N ALA A 143 16.75 -8.92 -25.34
CA ALA A 143 17.65 -9.41 -24.31
C ALA A 143 16.98 -9.51 -22.93
N LEU A 144 15.99 -8.66 -22.63
CA LEU A 144 15.29 -8.65 -21.34
C LEU A 144 14.24 -9.79 -21.25
N LEU A 145 13.55 -10.10 -22.33
CA LEU A 145 12.47 -11.09 -22.33
C LEU A 145 12.92 -12.48 -21.83
N PRO A 146 14.02 -13.08 -22.32
CA PRO A 146 14.54 -14.34 -21.78
C PRO A 146 14.98 -14.24 -20.31
N TYR A 147 15.42 -13.07 -19.86
CA TYR A 147 15.75 -12.84 -18.45
C TYR A 147 14.49 -12.86 -17.58
N ILE A 148 13.39 -12.26 -18.03
CA ILE A 148 12.08 -12.31 -17.34
C ILE A 148 11.60 -13.76 -17.24
N HIS A 149 11.59 -14.51 -18.32
CA HIS A 149 11.13 -15.91 -18.34
C HIS A 149 11.88 -16.83 -17.39
N ARG A 150 13.18 -16.56 -17.15
CA ARG A 150 13.99 -17.36 -16.24
C ARG A 150 13.91 -16.93 -14.77
N THR A 151 13.29 -15.78 -14.47
CA THR A 151 13.21 -15.33 -13.08
C THR A 151 12.11 -16.05 -12.31
N ALA A 152 12.44 -16.64 -11.16
CA ALA A 152 11.47 -17.24 -10.25
C ALA A 152 10.72 -16.21 -9.37
N ARG A 153 11.00 -14.90 -9.53
CA ARG A 153 10.51 -13.84 -8.65
C ARG A 153 9.15 -13.29 -9.03
N ILE A 154 8.60 -13.73 -10.14
CA ILE A 154 7.25 -13.41 -10.62
C ILE A 154 6.55 -14.69 -11.08
N VAL A 155 5.23 -14.63 -11.22
CA VAL A 155 4.49 -15.55 -12.08
C VAL A 155 4.35 -14.83 -13.41
N ASP A 156 5.03 -15.37 -14.42
CA ASP A 156 5.14 -14.76 -15.73
C ASP A 156 3.83 -14.93 -16.52
N LEU A 157 3.20 -13.82 -16.85
CA LEU A 157 1.96 -13.75 -17.63
C LEU A 157 2.20 -12.95 -18.94
N TYR A 158 3.25 -13.28 -19.65
CA TYR A 158 3.54 -12.70 -20.96
C TYR A 158 2.45 -13.07 -22.00
N ASP A 159 2.01 -12.12 -22.84
CA ASP A 159 0.92 -12.32 -23.81
C ASP A 159 1.26 -13.37 -24.87
N GLY A 160 2.52 -13.59 -25.19
CA GLY A 160 2.97 -14.62 -26.14
C GLY A 160 2.87 -16.07 -25.65
N ILE A 161 2.67 -16.28 -24.33
CA ILE A 161 2.58 -17.62 -23.72
C ILE A 161 1.37 -17.79 -22.80
N THR A 162 0.58 -16.74 -22.58
CA THR A 162 -0.51 -16.71 -21.61
C THR A 162 -1.83 -16.39 -22.33
N SER A 163 -2.87 -17.15 -22.04
CA SER A 163 -4.22 -16.86 -22.55
C SER A 163 -4.91 -15.74 -21.77
N GLY A 164 -5.94 -15.16 -22.35
CA GLY A 164 -6.73 -14.11 -21.71
C GLY A 164 -6.42 -12.70 -22.20
N TYR A 165 -5.53 -12.58 -23.17
CA TYR A 165 -5.30 -11.35 -23.93
C TYR A 165 -6.15 -11.31 -25.18
N TYR A 166 -6.50 -10.09 -25.61
CA TYR A 166 -7.17 -9.84 -26.88
C TYR A 166 -6.80 -8.45 -27.41
N ARG A 167 -6.99 -8.23 -28.70
CA ARG A 167 -6.84 -6.91 -29.32
C ARG A 167 -8.21 -6.29 -29.57
N ASP A 168 -8.36 -5.07 -29.11
CA ASP A 168 -9.52 -4.23 -29.42
C ASP A 168 -9.29 -3.59 -30.78
N ASN A 169 -10.03 -4.07 -31.78
CA ASN A 169 -9.92 -3.60 -33.18
C ASN A 169 -10.44 -2.18 -33.39
N SER A 170 -11.12 -1.58 -32.41
CA SER A 170 -11.52 -0.17 -32.45
C SER A 170 -10.36 0.78 -32.20
N ARG A 171 -9.17 0.26 -31.80
CA ARG A 171 -7.98 1.03 -31.44
C ARG A 171 -6.78 0.64 -32.31
N THR A 172 -5.89 1.60 -32.56
CA THR A 172 -4.68 1.40 -33.35
C THR A 172 -3.67 0.52 -32.61
N ALA A 173 -3.14 -0.50 -33.27
CA ALA A 173 -1.99 -1.24 -32.77
C ALA A 173 -0.75 -0.32 -32.69
N PRO A 174 0.12 -0.49 -31.70
CA PRO A 174 0.15 -1.52 -30.66
C PRO A 174 -0.59 -1.12 -29.35
N TYR A 175 -1.42 -0.08 -29.38
CA TYR A 175 -2.10 0.51 -28.21
C TYR A 175 -3.48 -0.10 -27.97
N ASN A 176 -3.69 -1.33 -28.39
CA ASN A 176 -4.98 -2.01 -28.43
C ASN A 176 -4.98 -3.41 -27.79
N LEU A 177 -3.94 -3.78 -27.05
CA LEU A 177 -3.88 -5.05 -26.34
C LEU A 177 -4.50 -4.93 -24.94
N TYR A 178 -5.48 -5.78 -24.65
CA TYR A 178 -6.18 -5.83 -23.37
C TYR A 178 -6.12 -7.24 -22.78
N ALA A 179 -6.39 -7.34 -21.48
CA ALA A 179 -6.39 -8.62 -20.78
C ALA A 179 -7.59 -8.77 -19.84
N HIS A 180 -8.14 -9.98 -19.80
CA HIS A 180 -9.15 -10.39 -18.82
C HIS A 180 -8.48 -10.81 -17.52
N THR A 181 -8.59 -10.02 -16.46
CA THR A 181 -7.84 -10.20 -15.20
C THR A 181 -8.13 -11.55 -14.53
N ARG A 182 -9.39 -12.02 -14.58
CA ARG A 182 -9.76 -13.32 -14.02
C ARG A 182 -9.11 -14.50 -14.78
N GLN A 183 -8.94 -14.36 -16.11
CA GLN A 183 -8.27 -15.39 -16.89
C GLN A 183 -6.78 -15.44 -16.58
N LEU A 184 -6.14 -14.28 -16.45
CA LEU A 184 -4.75 -14.17 -16.01
C LEU A 184 -4.53 -14.81 -14.63
N LEU A 185 -5.38 -14.48 -13.66
CA LEU A 185 -5.26 -15.00 -12.29
C LEU A 185 -5.50 -16.52 -12.19
N ARG A 186 -6.31 -17.12 -13.07
CA ARG A 186 -6.45 -18.58 -13.12
C ARG A 186 -5.13 -19.27 -13.48
N GLN A 187 -4.29 -18.64 -14.28
CA GLN A 187 -2.99 -19.16 -14.70
C GLN A 187 -1.86 -18.84 -13.70
N ALA A 188 -2.16 -18.08 -12.64
CA ALA A 188 -1.23 -17.69 -11.59
C ALA A 188 -1.69 -18.11 -10.19
N PRO A 189 -2.06 -19.40 -9.94
CA PRO A 189 -2.52 -19.84 -8.62
C PRO A 189 -1.47 -19.66 -7.54
N GLN A 190 -0.18 -19.72 -7.90
CA GLN A 190 0.98 -19.60 -7.03
C GLN A 190 1.42 -18.14 -6.78
N ALA A 191 0.71 -17.14 -7.31
CA ALA A 191 1.04 -15.74 -7.06
C ALA A 191 0.88 -15.39 -5.57
N SER A 192 1.82 -14.62 -5.04
CA SER A 192 1.80 -14.17 -3.65
C SER A 192 0.56 -13.35 -3.36
N LYS A 193 -0.01 -13.53 -2.17
CA LYS A 193 -1.05 -12.63 -1.64
C LYS A 193 -0.46 -11.28 -1.24
N ALA A 194 -1.32 -10.26 -1.16
CA ALA A 194 -0.95 -8.95 -0.63
C ALA A 194 -0.28 -9.08 0.74
N ARG A 195 0.81 -8.36 0.94
CA ARG A 195 1.61 -8.35 2.16
C ARG A 195 2.07 -6.93 2.48
N ASP A 196 2.59 -6.73 3.66
CA ASP A 196 3.20 -5.45 4.05
C ASP A 196 4.34 -5.07 3.08
N ILE A 197 4.20 -3.92 2.44
CA ILE A 197 5.18 -3.30 1.54
C ILE A 197 5.72 -1.99 2.10
N GLY A 198 5.58 -1.77 3.40
CA GLY A 198 6.08 -0.58 4.08
C GLY A 198 5.09 0.59 4.15
N PHE A 199 3.99 0.56 3.43
CA PHE A 199 2.98 1.63 3.52
C PHE A 199 2.27 1.59 4.87
N ARG A 200 1.89 2.76 5.37
CA ARG A 200 1.08 2.90 6.59
C ARG A 200 -0.10 3.82 6.30
N PHE A 201 -1.26 3.44 6.79
CA PHE A 201 -2.51 4.18 6.58
C PHE A 201 -3.09 4.61 7.92
N GLY A 202 -3.70 5.79 7.95
CA GLY A 202 -4.28 6.32 9.17
C GLY A 202 -4.38 7.85 9.18
N PRO A 203 -4.57 8.46 10.35
CA PRO A 203 -4.60 9.91 10.50
C PRO A 203 -3.32 10.56 9.96
N PRO A 204 -3.40 11.78 9.38
CA PRO A 204 -2.21 12.46 8.87
C PRO A 204 -1.27 12.85 10.00
N PRO A 205 0.05 12.73 9.84
CA PRO A 205 0.99 13.27 10.80
C PRO A 205 0.93 14.81 10.81
N PRO A 206 1.40 15.48 11.87
CA PRO A 206 1.51 16.94 11.89
C PRO A 206 2.47 17.48 10.80
N GLY A 207 2.45 18.77 10.54
CA GLY A 207 3.43 19.47 9.69
C GLY A 207 3.12 19.52 8.20
N GLY A 208 1.96 18.99 7.74
CA GLY A 208 1.55 19.10 6.34
C GLY A 208 1.20 20.53 5.94
N LYS A 209 1.74 21.00 4.82
CA LYS A 209 1.45 22.32 4.24
C LYS A 209 0.26 22.22 3.27
N ALA A 210 -0.65 23.19 3.28
CA ALA A 210 -1.75 23.23 2.32
C ALA A 210 -1.22 23.20 0.88
N ALA A 211 -1.80 22.34 0.05
CA ALA A 211 -1.42 22.18 -1.35
C ALA A 211 -2.64 22.05 -2.24
N ARG A 212 -2.79 22.93 -3.22
CA ARG A 212 -3.86 22.87 -4.21
C ARG A 212 -3.54 21.96 -5.37
N SER A 213 -2.27 21.88 -5.75
CA SER A 213 -1.79 21.01 -6.81
C SER A 213 -0.30 20.71 -6.67
N ALA A 214 0.14 19.63 -7.31
CA ALA A 214 1.55 19.32 -7.56
C ALA A 214 1.70 18.79 -8.98
N SER A 215 2.89 18.94 -9.56
CA SER A 215 3.17 18.49 -10.93
C SER A 215 4.51 17.77 -10.98
N VAL A 216 4.60 16.81 -11.90
CA VAL A 216 5.83 16.11 -12.27
C VAL A 216 5.95 16.13 -13.79
N SER A 217 7.14 16.38 -14.32
CA SER A 217 7.40 16.34 -15.74
C SER A 217 8.54 15.38 -16.06
N TYR A 218 8.35 14.63 -17.11
CA TYR A 218 9.37 13.90 -17.87
C TYR A 218 9.62 14.64 -19.16
N PRO A 219 10.68 14.33 -19.93
CA PRO A 219 10.97 15.06 -21.17
C PRO A 219 9.80 15.14 -22.17
N ALA A 220 8.94 14.10 -22.25
CA ALA A 220 7.80 14.03 -23.16
C ALA A 220 6.49 13.57 -22.50
N ALA A 221 6.37 13.68 -21.17
CA ALA A 221 5.15 13.39 -20.46
C ALA A 221 5.05 14.25 -19.20
N SER A 222 3.84 14.60 -18.79
CA SER A 222 3.61 15.38 -17.57
C SER A 222 2.40 14.90 -16.81
N PHE A 223 2.45 15.09 -15.49
CA PHE A 223 1.38 14.79 -14.56
C PHE A 223 1.09 16.00 -13.70
N ARG A 224 -0.19 16.30 -13.53
CA ARG A 224 -0.67 17.25 -12.52
C ARG A 224 -1.71 16.59 -11.65
N PHE A 225 -1.54 16.72 -10.35
CA PHE A 225 -2.47 16.28 -9.32
C PHE A 225 -3.11 17.51 -8.71
N THR A 226 -4.43 17.66 -8.82
CA THR A 226 -5.17 18.81 -8.30
C THR A 226 -6.12 18.33 -7.21
N TRP A 227 -6.06 18.93 -6.04
CA TRP A 227 -6.94 18.56 -4.92
C TRP A 227 -8.40 18.95 -5.20
N SER A 228 -9.29 18.03 -4.98
CA SER A 228 -10.74 18.23 -4.98
C SER A 228 -11.30 18.00 -3.58
N ALA A 229 -11.66 19.06 -2.88
CA ALA A 229 -12.27 18.94 -1.57
C ALA A 229 -13.61 18.19 -1.62
N ALA A 230 -14.42 18.44 -2.67
CA ALA A 230 -15.70 17.77 -2.85
C ALA A 230 -15.59 16.25 -3.02
N LYS A 231 -14.45 15.76 -3.55
CA LYS A 231 -14.19 14.31 -3.73
C LYS A 231 -13.26 13.75 -2.67
N SER A 232 -12.61 14.58 -1.88
CA SER A 232 -11.49 14.19 -0.98
C SER A 232 -10.45 13.35 -1.71
N ARG A 233 -10.06 13.77 -2.94
CA ARG A 233 -9.18 13.04 -3.85
C ARG A 233 -8.32 13.99 -4.67
N TRP A 234 -7.19 13.48 -5.16
CA TRP A 234 -6.29 14.17 -6.08
C TRP A 234 -6.66 13.85 -7.52
N LEU A 235 -7.24 14.82 -8.23
CA LEU A 235 -7.64 14.65 -9.63
C LEU A 235 -6.43 14.65 -10.52
N VAL A 236 -6.25 13.59 -11.33
CA VAL A 236 -5.11 13.43 -12.22
C VAL A 236 -5.36 14.15 -13.54
N SER A 237 -4.35 14.85 -14.04
CA SER A 237 -4.24 15.29 -15.43
C SER A 237 -2.93 14.79 -16.01
N MET A 238 -2.93 14.41 -17.28
CA MET A 238 -1.78 13.92 -18.04
C MET A 238 -1.62 14.77 -19.30
N ASP A 239 -0.44 15.33 -19.51
CA ASP A 239 -0.13 16.18 -20.68
C ASP A 239 -1.18 17.28 -20.91
N GLY A 240 -1.56 17.97 -19.82
CA GLY A 240 -2.54 19.05 -19.82
C GLY A 240 -4.01 18.57 -19.86
N SER A 241 -4.29 17.31 -20.19
CA SER A 241 -5.65 16.78 -20.32
C SER A 241 -6.13 16.06 -19.07
N ARG A 242 -7.44 16.05 -18.83
CA ARG A 242 -8.08 15.28 -17.75
C ARG A 242 -7.84 13.79 -17.95
N ALA A 243 -7.29 13.13 -16.95
CA ALA A 243 -7.10 11.67 -16.97
C ALA A 243 -8.42 10.97 -16.61
N VAL A 244 -8.93 10.17 -17.53
CA VAL A 244 -10.16 9.36 -17.36
C VAL A 244 -9.87 7.91 -17.73
N ALA A 245 -10.66 7.01 -17.17
CA ALA A 245 -10.65 5.60 -17.54
C ALA A 245 -11.95 5.25 -18.28
N THR A 246 -11.90 4.25 -19.16
CA THR A 246 -13.10 3.84 -19.96
C THR A 246 -14.18 3.20 -19.09
N ASP A 247 -13.79 2.64 -17.96
CA ASP A 247 -14.62 1.84 -17.04
C ASP A 247 -15.11 2.59 -15.80
N GLY A 248 -14.84 3.88 -15.67
CA GLY A 248 -15.35 4.54 -14.48
C GLY A 248 -14.86 5.92 -14.13
N GLY A 249 -14.80 6.82 -15.07
CA GLY A 249 -14.66 8.23 -14.74
C GLY A 249 -13.21 8.70 -14.54
N ARG A 250 -13.02 9.76 -13.75
CA ARG A 250 -11.74 10.45 -13.62
C ARG A 250 -10.81 9.73 -12.66
N LEU A 251 -9.57 9.53 -13.08
CA LEU A 251 -8.51 9.00 -12.20
C LEU A 251 -8.28 9.98 -11.04
N SER A 252 -8.40 9.48 -9.81
CA SER A 252 -8.42 10.30 -8.60
C SER A 252 -7.97 9.54 -7.35
N PRO A 253 -6.65 9.34 -7.15
CA PRO A 253 -6.12 8.66 -5.97
C PRO A 253 -6.39 9.42 -4.66
N ALA A 254 -6.41 8.68 -3.55
CA ALA A 254 -6.47 9.24 -2.20
C ALA A 254 -5.12 9.85 -1.77
N THR A 255 -4.04 9.17 -2.15
CA THR A 255 -2.66 9.57 -1.84
C THR A 255 -1.83 9.58 -3.11
N VAL A 256 -1.00 10.61 -3.26
CA VAL A 256 0.03 10.67 -4.31
C VAL A 256 1.39 10.82 -3.65
N VAL A 257 2.33 10.00 -4.09
CA VAL A 257 3.74 10.06 -3.70
C VAL A 257 4.56 10.44 -4.93
N ILE A 258 5.23 11.56 -4.90
CA ILE A 258 6.25 11.92 -5.88
C ILE A 258 7.59 11.52 -5.26
N GLN A 259 8.12 10.37 -5.68
CA GLN A 259 9.33 9.78 -5.15
C GLN A 259 10.51 10.17 -6.05
N TYR A 260 11.37 11.07 -5.56
CA TYR A 260 12.57 11.46 -6.28
C TYR A 260 13.63 10.37 -6.16
N THR A 261 14.06 9.84 -7.29
CA THR A 261 15.00 8.74 -7.36
C THR A 261 16.08 8.94 -8.42
N THR A 262 17.17 8.22 -8.30
CA THR A 262 18.20 8.15 -9.35
C THR A 262 17.61 7.41 -10.55
N VAL A 263 17.75 7.99 -11.72
CA VAL A 263 17.40 7.34 -12.98
C VAL A 263 18.69 7.15 -13.77
N ARG A 264 19.11 5.88 -13.88
CA ARG A 264 20.27 5.47 -14.69
C ARG A 264 19.80 4.82 -16.00
N THR A 265 20.72 4.43 -16.83
CA THR A 265 20.44 3.63 -18.04
C THR A 265 20.26 2.15 -17.67
N SER A 266 19.31 1.49 -18.34
CA SER A 266 19.17 0.02 -18.27
C SER A 266 20.39 -0.65 -18.91
N ARG A 267 20.71 -1.85 -18.45
CA ARG A 267 21.69 -2.75 -19.08
C ARG A 267 21.13 -3.44 -20.34
N PHE A 268 19.82 -3.39 -20.55
CA PHE A 268 19.15 -3.97 -21.72
C PHE A 268 18.81 -2.86 -22.72
N LEU A 269 19.18 -3.07 -23.96
CA LEU A 269 18.94 -2.09 -25.03
C LEU A 269 17.53 -2.24 -25.62
N GLU A 270 16.94 -1.13 -26.01
CA GLU A 270 15.72 -1.02 -26.79
C GLU A 270 16.05 -0.27 -28.08
N TYR A 271 15.94 -0.93 -29.23
CA TYR A 271 16.35 -0.37 -30.53
C TYR A 271 17.76 0.27 -30.52
N GLY A 272 18.72 -0.43 -29.91
CA GLY A 272 20.10 0.03 -29.82
C GLY A 272 20.39 1.12 -28.77
N LYS A 273 19.38 1.59 -28.01
CA LYS A 273 19.53 2.60 -26.96
C LYS A 273 19.11 2.05 -25.60
N PRO A 274 19.81 2.39 -24.51
CA PRO A 274 19.42 1.94 -23.18
C PRO A 274 18.21 2.74 -22.69
N PRO A 275 17.09 2.07 -22.30
CA PRO A 275 15.96 2.72 -21.64
C PRO A 275 16.36 3.31 -20.28
N PRO A 276 15.61 4.28 -19.75
CA PRO A 276 15.80 4.74 -18.39
C PRO A 276 15.45 3.64 -17.39
N TYR A 277 16.21 3.58 -16.31
CA TYR A 277 16.00 2.70 -15.18
C TYR A 277 15.84 3.54 -13.91
N ALA A 278 14.62 3.73 -13.47
CA ALA A 278 14.34 4.39 -12.20
C ALA A 278 14.60 3.41 -11.04
N GLU A 279 15.58 3.73 -10.20
CA GLU A 279 15.92 2.91 -9.05
C GLU A 279 14.82 3.00 -8.00
N SER A 280 14.27 1.87 -7.60
CA SER A 280 13.24 1.78 -6.56
C SER A 280 13.80 1.29 -5.23
N THR A 281 15.08 0.90 -5.18
CA THR A 281 15.85 0.60 -3.98
C THR A 281 16.75 1.77 -3.59
N GLY A 282 17.16 1.81 -2.32
CA GLY A 282 17.94 2.91 -1.76
C GLY A 282 17.13 3.85 -0.89
N SER A 283 17.41 5.15 -0.99
CA SER A 283 16.73 6.18 -0.21
C SER A 283 16.78 7.55 -0.90
N GLY A 284 15.89 8.44 -0.47
CA GLY A 284 15.86 9.81 -1.01
C GLY A 284 14.70 10.61 -0.45
N THR A 285 14.41 11.73 -1.08
CA THR A 285 13.27 12.58 -0.74
C THR A 285 12.02 12.17 -1.51
N ALA A 286 10.85 12.40 -0.92
CA ALA A 286 9.57 12.30 -1.60
C ALA A 286 8.63 13.40 -1.15
N LEU A 287 7.69 13.77 -2.01
CA LEU A 287 6.57 14.64 -1.67
C LEU A 287 5.33 13.74 -1.57
N VAL A 288 4.71 13.69 -0.40
CA VAL A 288 3.46 12.94 -0.18
C VAL A 288 2.29 13.90 -0.12
N LEU A 289 1.32 13.68 -1.00
CA LEU A 289 0.08 14.47 -1.11
C LEU A 289 -1.09 13.65 -0.57
N ARG A 290 -1.79 14.18 0.42
CA ARG A 290 -3.04 13.61 0.95
C ARG A 290 -3.90 14.72 1.58
N ASP A 291 -5.20 14.57 1.58
CA ASP A 291 -6.15 15.48 2.28
C ASP A 291 -5.91 16.98 2.00
N GLY A 292 -5.57 17.33 0.75
CA GLY A 292 -5.30 18.71 0.35
C GLY A 292 -4.02 19.31 0.94
N LYS A 293 -3.11 18.49 1.44
CA LYS A 293 -1.83 18.89 2.01
C LYS A 293 -0.67 18.12 1.38
N ALA A 294 0.53 18.66 1.54
CA ALA A 294 1.78 18.08 1.09
C ALA A 294 2.77 17.97 2.25
N TRP A 295 3.51 16.86 2.30
CA TRP A 295 4.61 16.61 3.22
C TRP A 295 5.87 16.31 2.43
N THR A 296 6.96 17.03 2.72
CA THR A 296 8.29 16.58 2.31
C THR A 296 8.69 15.46 3.25
N THR A 297 9.06 14.32 2.68
CA THR A 297 9.38 13.09 3.41
C THR A 297 10.70 12.51 2.92
N HIS A 298 11.26 11.60 3.71
CA HIS A 298 12.35 10.73 3.32
C HIS A 298 11.80 9.34 3.03
N TRP A 299 12.10 8.78 1.86
CA TRP A 299 11.77 7.39 1.53
C TRP A 299 12.99 6.49 1.71
N SER A 300 12.77 5.25 2.10
CA SER A 300 13.82 4.24 2.24
C SER A 300 13.30 2.86 1.86
N ARG A 301 14.04 2.19 0.99
CA ARG A 301 13.88 0.78 0.61
C ARG A 301 15.28 0.21 0.41
N PRO A 302 15.96 -0.21 1.49
CA PRO A 302 17.35 -0.65 1.42
C PRO A 302 17.54 -1.92 0.61
N GLU A 303 16.51 -2.77 0.54
CA GLU A 303 16.55 -4.04 -0.18
C GLU A 303 15.36 -4.20 -1.12
N ALA A 304 15.60 -4.79 -2.30
CA ALA A 304 14.57 -4.97 -3.31
C ALA A 304 13.40 -5.87 -2.86
N ASN A 305 13.60 -6.81 -1.92
CA ASN A 305 12.54 -7.65 -1.35
C ASN A 305 11.78 -6.95 -0.20
N GLY A 306 12.35 -5.86 0.34
CA GLY A 306 11.73 -5.04 1.38
C GLY A 306 10.69 -4.08 0.84
N GLY A 307 9.84 -3.59 1.72
CA GLY A 307 8.88 -2.55 1.41
C GLY A 307 9.50 -1.15 1.46
N THR A 308 8.83 -0.18 0.85
CA THR A 308 9.23 1.23 0.87
C THR A 308 8.62 1.94 2.06
N THR A 309 9.45 2.56 2.87
CA THR A 309 9.02 3.33 4.04
C THR A 309 9.13 4.83 3.76
N PHE A 310 8.26 5.61 4.39
CA PHE A 310 8.27 7.06 4.29
C PHE A 310 8.26 7.67 5.70
N THR A 311 9.13 8.64 5.95
CA THR A 311 9.22 9.36 7.24
C THR A 311 9.16 10.87 6.99
N THR A 312 8.52 11.60 7.88
CA THR A 312 8.50 13.06 7.86
C THR A 312 9.87 13.62 8.25
N ALA A 313 10.08 14.92 8.08
CA ALA A 313 11.30 15.58 8.53
C ALA A 313 11.57 15.45 10.04
N SER A 314 10.52 15.23 10.85
CA SER A 314 10.65 14.96 12.30
C SER A 314 10.92 13.48 12.64
N GLY A 315 11.13 12.62 11.63
CA GLY A 315 11.36 11.19 11.82
C GLY A 315 10.11 10.34 12.06
N GLN A 316 8.92 10.95 12.11
CA GLN A 316 7.67 10.21 12.27
C GLN A 316 7.33 9.43 11.01
N ARG A 317 6.68 8.28 11.19
CA ARG A 317 6.17 7.50 10.08
C ARG A 317 5.11 8.29 9.31
N MET A 318 5.32 8.48 8.00
CA MET A 318 4.30 9.07 7.13
C MET A 318 3.17 8.08 6.91
N THR A 319 1.93 8.48 7.19
CA THR A 319 0.73 7.70 6.93
C THR A 319 0.04 8.21 5.68
N PHE A 320 -0.54 7.30 4.90
CA PHE A 320 -1.33 7.59 3.71
C PHE A 320 -2.82 7.67 4.06
N ALA A 321 -3.58 8.43 3.27
CA ALA A 321 -5.04 8.39 3.30
C ALA A 321 -5.52 7.05 2.71
N PRO A 322 -6.51 6.36 3.32
CA PRO A 322 -7.04 5.14 2.76
C PRO A 322 -7.62 5.32 1.35
N GLY A 323 -7.39 4.34 0.49
CA GLY A 323 -7.78 4.32 -0.92
C GLY A 323 -6.58 4.15 -1.85
N GLN A 324 -6.83 4.30 -3.14
CA GLN A 324 -5.81 4.16 -4.19
C GLN A 324 -4.60 5.06 -3.95
N VAL A 325 -3.40 4.51 -4.14
CA VAL A 325 -2.12 5.22 -4.02
C VAL A 325 -1.46 5.34 -5.39
N TRP A 326 -1.03 6.53 -5.77
CA TRP A 326 -0.15 6.73 -6.92
C TRP A 326 1.28 7.04 -6.46
N VAL A 327 2.25 6.33 -7.03
CA VAL A 327 3.68 6.55 -6.77
C VAL A 327 4.35 6.93 -8.09
N VAL A 328 4.80 8.17 -8.20
CA VAL A 328 5.47 8.70 -9.38
C VAL A 328 6.98 8.67 -9.13
N LEU A 329 7.71 7.83 -9.87
CA LEU A 329 9.17 7.80 -9.81
C LEU A 329 9.72 8.95 -10.66
N ALA A 330 10.09 10.03 -9.98
CA ALA A 330 10.57 11.27 -10.61
C ALA A 330 12.10 11.35 -10.60
N TYR A 331 12.66 12.07 -11.57
CA TYR A 331 14.08 12.42 -11.57
C TYR A 331 14.43 13.28 -10.36
N ARG A 332 15.60 13.05 -9.78
CA ARG A 332 16.19 13.92 -8.76
C ARG A 332 16.57 15.27 -9.34
#